data_755732b8af609580b034e1ae295e8b22
#
_entry.id   755732b8af609580b034e1ae295e8b22
#
_cell.length_a   1.000
_cell.length_b   1.000
_cell.length_c   1.000
_cell.angle_alpha   90.00
_cell.angle_beta   90.00
_cell.angle_gamma   90.00
#
_symmetry.space_group_name_H-M   'P 1'
#
loop_
_entity.id
_entity.type
_entity.pdbx_description
1 polymer ?
#
loop_
_entity_poly.entity_id
_entity_poly.type
_entity_poly.pdbx_seq_one_letter_code
_entity_poly.pdbx_strand_id
1 'polypeptide(L)'
;MRKLWITLPILFFGYVGQVEANNDVHCLAENIYHEARGESTAGKMAVALVTLNRVKDKRFPDTICGVVKQTKFYPSGRIDLHSCQFSWYCDGKSDKPRDKKCWDDALLIAE
;
A
#
# COMPACT_ATOMS: atom_id res chain seq x y z
N MET A 1 26.07 20.09 -25.07
CA MET A 1 24.71 19.88 -25.62
C MET A 1 24.25 18.44 -25.51
N ARG A 2 25.08 17.46 -25.86
CA ARG A 2 24.70 16.05 -25.76
C ARG A 2 24.30 15.60 -24.34
N LYS A 3 24.92 16.18 -23.31
CA LYS A 3 24.63 15.86 -21.91
C LYS A 3 23.23 16.31 -21.46
N LEU A 4 22.69 17.38 -22.04
CA LEU A 4 21.35 17.88 -21.73
C LEU A 4 20.25 16.94 -22.23
N TRP A 5 20.46 16.31 -23.38
CA TRP A 5 19.51 15.38 -23.95
C TRP A 5 19.36 14.09 -23.12
N ILE A 6 20.46 13.65 -22.49
CA ILE A 6 20.48 12.44 -21.67
C ILE A 6 19.85 12.68 -20.30
N THR A 7 20.00 13.91 -19.76
CA THR A 7 19.53 14.25 -18.40
C THR A 7 18.01 14.42 -18.31
N LEU A 8 17.37 14.99 -19.33
CA LEU A 8 15.93 15.27 -19.34
C LEU A 8 15.06 14.00 -19.20
N PRO A 9 15.30 12.92 -19.97
CA PRO A 9 14.53 11.69 -19.81
C PRO A 9 14.71 11.06 -18.41
N ILE A 10 15.90 11.12 -17.84
CA ILE A 10 16.19 10.57 -16.50
C ILE A 10 15.40 11.32 -15.43
N LEU A 11 15.32 12.64 -15.49
CA LEU A 11 14.55 13.45 -14.55
C LEU A 11 13.05 13.15 -14.64
N PHE A 12 12.52 12.95 -15.85
CA PHE A 12 11.13 12.62 -16.06
C PHE A 12 10.77 11.26 -15.43
N PHE A 13 11.57 10.23 -15.67
CA PHE A 13 11.36 8.91 -15.07
C PHE A 13 11.49 8.94 -13.55
N GLY A 14 12.42 9.69 -13.00
CA GLY A 14 12.58 9.86 -11.56
C GLY A 14 11.34 10.44 -10.91
N TYR A 15 10.70 11.42 -11.53
CA TYR A 15 9.47 12.03 -11.02
C TYR A 15 8.30 11.03 -10.97
N VAL A 16 8.08 10.28 -12.04
CA VAL A 16 7.03 9.26 -12.10
C VAL A 16 7.27 8.17 -11.04
N GLY A 17 8.51 7.71 -10.90
CA GLY A 17 8.87 6.71 -9.88
C GLY A 17 8.60 7.19 -8.46
N GLN A 18 8.81 8.47 -8.16
CA GLN A 18 8.51 9.04 -6.84
C GLN A 18 7.01 9.06 -6.52
N VAL A 19 6.16 9.38 -7.49
CA VAL A 19 4.70 9.37 -7.30
C VAL A 19 4.22 7.96 -6.97
N GLU A 20 4.67 6.94 -7.70
CA GLU A 20 4.31 5.54 -7.43
C GLU A 20 4.82 5.08 -6.06
N ALA A 21 6.06 5.42 -5.71
CA ALA A 21 6.64 5.06 -4.41
C ALA A 21 5.87 5.70 -3.25
N ASN A 22 5.43 6.97 -3.38
CA ASN A 22 4.63 7.65 -2.37
C ASN A 22 3.26 6.99 -2.19
N ASN A 23 2.61 6.57 -3.26
CA ASN A 23 1.34 5.85 -3.21
C ASN A 23 1.51 4.49 -2.52
N ASP A 24 2.56 3.77 -2.84
CA ASP A 24 2.86 2.47 -2.23
C ASP A 24 3.15 2.60 -0.73
N VAL A 25 3.90 3.61 -0.31
CA VAL A 25 4.14 3.89 1.11
C VAL A 25 2.82 4.18 1.82
N HIS A 26 1.95 4.98 1.22
CA HIS A 26 0.64 5.29 1.79
C HIS A 26 -0.22 4.04 1.94
N CYS A 27 -0.31 3.21 0.92
CA CYS A 27 -1.07 1.95 0.98
C CYS A 27 -0.53 1.00 2.04
N LEU A 28 0.79 0.89 2.15
CA LEU A 28 1.43 0.05 3.16
C LEU A 28 1.12 0.58 4.57
N ALA A 29 1.22 1.88 4.77
CA ALA A 29 0.90 2.52 6.04
C ALA A 29 -0.56 2.32 6.42
N GLU A 30 -1.49 2.44 5.48
CA GLU A 30 -2.91 2.15 5.72
C GLU A 30 -3.10 0.71 6.22
N ASN A 31 -2.45 -0.24 5.58
CA ASN A 31 -2.57 -1.64 5.96
C ASN A 31 -2.01 -1.90 7.36
N ILE A 32 -0.84 -1.35 7.67
CA ILE A 32 -0.24 -1.44 9.00
C ILE A 32 -1.18 -0.82 10.04
N TYR A 33 -1.73 0.35 9.75
CA TYR A 33 -2.63 1.06 10.64
C TYR A 33 -3.87 0.21 10.98
N HIS A 34 -4.57 -0.28 9.96
CA HIS A 34 -5.83 -0.99 10.17
C HIS A 34 -5.65 -2.40 10.71
N GLU A 35 -4.59 -3.10 10.31
CA GLU A 35 -4.33 -4.48 10.74
C GLU A 35 -3.64 -4.58 12.09
N ALA A 36 -2.80 -3.61 12.46
CA ALA A 36 -1.89 -3.77 13.60
C ALA A 36 -1.81 -2.53 14.50
N ARG A 37 -2.83 -1.66 14.48
CA ARG A 37 -2.82 -0.41 15.24
C ARG A 37 -2.52 -0.60 16.74
N GLY A 38 -3.11 -1.61 17.35
CA GLY A 38 -2.93 -1.91 18.78
C GLY A 38 -1.76 -2.83 19.09
N GLU A 39 -0.99 -3.25 18.06
CA GLU A 39 0.08 -4.21 18.23
C GLU A 39 1.41 -3.52 18.56
N SER A 40 2.39 -4.34 18.98
CA SER A 40 3.77 -3.90 19.16
C SER A 40 4.38 -3.50 17.81
N THR A 41 5.55 -2.84 17.87
CA THR A 41 6.33 -2.53 16.65
C THR A 41 6.64 -3.79 15.85
N ALA A 42 6.97 -4.89 16.52
CA ALA A 42 7.23 -6.17 15.85
C ALA A 42 5.98 -6.68 15.10
N GLY A 43 4.80 -6.56 15.70
CA GLY A 43 3.54 -6.93 15.04
C GLY A 43 3.24 -6.07 13.82
N LYS A 44 3.49 -4.76 13.91
CA LYS A 44 3.34 -3.84 12.78
C LYS A 44 4.31 -4.17 11.64
N MET A 45 5.56 -4.49 11.97
CA MET A 45 6.55 -4.91 10.99
C MET A 45 6.18 -6.24 10.33
N ALA A 46 5.58 -7.15 11.08
CA ALA A 46 5.11 -8.42 10.52
C ALA A 46 4.05 -8.20 9.44
N VAL A 47 3.10 -7.29 9.65
CA VAL A 47 2.10 -6.92 8.64
C VAL A 47 2.78 -6.36 7.39
N ALA A 48 3.76 -5.48 7.56
CA ALA A 48 4.52 -4.92 6.44
C ALA A 48 5.23 -6.02 5.65
N LEU A 49 5.89 -6.96 6.32
CA LEU A 49 6.62 -8.05 5.68
C LEU A 49 5.69 -9.01 4.92
N VAL A 50 4.54 -9.34 5.49
CA VAL A 50 3.54 -10.17 4.80
C VAL A 50 3.09 -9.49 3.51
N THR A 51 2.81 -8.19 3.56
CA THR A 51 2.41 -7.42 2.39
C THR A 51 3.49 -7.43 1.32
N LEU A 52 4.73 -7.15 1.70
CA LEU A 52 5.87 -7.13 0.77
C LEU A 52 6.16 -8.51 0.17
N ASN A 53 6.02 -9.59 0.96
CA ASN A 53 6.20 -10.95 0.47
C ASN A 53 5.14 -11.32 -0.57
N ARG A 54 3.91 -10.87 -0.39
CA ARG A 54 2.84 -11.07 -1.38
C ARG A 54 3.12 -10.35 -2.70
N VAL A 55 3.67 -9.14 -2.65
CA VAL A 55 4.09 -8.42 -3.86
C VAL A 55 5.10 -9.22 -4.69
N LYS A 56 5.99 -9.97 -4.04
CA LYS A 56 6.99 -10.81 -4.69
C LYS A 56 6.45 -12.14 -5.20
N ASP A 57 5.28 -12.55 -4.74
CA ASP A 57 4.66 -13.82 -5.08
C ASP A 57 3.77 -13.65 -6.31
N LYS A 58 4.00 -14.48 -7.33
CA LYS A 58 3.26 -14.41 -8.60
C LYS A 58 1.75 -14.62 -8.47
N ARG A 59 1.29 -15.18 -7.35
CA ARG A 59 -0.13 -15.41 -7.08
C ARG A 59 -0.87 -14.15 -6.67
N PHE A 60 -0.17 -13.08 -6.35
CA PHE A 60 -0.71 -11.81 -5.88
C PHE A 60 -0.39 -10.68 -6.85
N PRO A 61 -1.08 -9.52 -6.73
CA PRO A 61 -0.70 -8.33 -7.50
C PRO A 61 0.76 -7.95 -7.25
N ASP A 62 1.39 -7.31 -8.22
CA ASP A 62 2.80 -6.95 -8.19
C ASP A 62 3.10 -5.56 -7.61
N THR A 63 2.09 -4.89 -7.06
CA THR A 63 2.25 -3.61 -6.38
C THR A 63 1.73 -3.69 -4.95
N ILE A 64 2.25 -2.85 -4.07
CA ILE A 64 1.80 -2.78 -2.68
C ILE A 64 0.33 -2.38 -2.61
N CYS A 65 -0.08 -1.33 -3.31
CA CYS A 65 -1.48 -0.91 -3.35
C CYS A 65 -2.38 -2.01 -3.92
N GLY A 66 -1.91 -2.73 -4.94
CA GLY A 66 -2.64 -3.86 -5.51
C GLY A 66 -2.88 -4.97 -4.50
N VAL A 67 -1.87 -5.33 -3.72
CA VAL A 67 -1.99 -6.35 -2.67
C VAL A 67 -2.94 -5.88 -1.55
N VAL A 68 -2.75 -4.66 -1.06
CA VAL A 68 -3.52 -4.11 0.07
C VAL A 68 -5.01 -4.00 -0.27
N LYS A 69 -5.32 -3.61 -1.48
CA LYS A 69 -6.71 -3.39 -1.94
C LYS A 69 -7.25 -4.57 -2.77
N GLN A 70 -6.58 -5.72 -2.74
CA GLN A 70 -7.00 -6.87 -3.52
C GLN A 70 -8.38 -7.37 -3.08
N THR A 71 -9.27 -7.48 -4.05
CA THR A 71 -10.62 -8.02 -3.85
C THR A 71 -11.14 -8.58 -5.17
N LYS A 72 -12.31 -9.20 -5.11
CA LYS A 72 -13.05 -9.63 -6.30
C LYS A 72 -14.23 -8.71 -6.54
N PHE A 73 -14.63 -8.60 -7.80
CA PHE A 73 -15.78 -7.81 -8.21
C PHE A 73 -16.84 -8.74 -8.82
N TYR A 74 -18.12 -8.44 -8.53
CA TYR A 74 -19.21 -9.05 -9.27
C TYR A 74 -19.24 -8.54 -10.72
N PRO A 75 -19.90 -9.26 -11.65
CA PRO A 75 -20.04 -8.77 -13.04
C PRO A 75 -20.66 -7.38 -13.15
N SER A 76 -21.44 -6.97 -12.16
CA SER A 76 -22.02 -5.62 -12.08
C SER A 76 -21.00 -4.52 -11.78
N GLY A 77 -19.74 -4.87 -11.45
CA GLY A 77 -18.71 -3.93 -11.02
C GLY A 77 -18.70 -3.66 -9.52
N ARG A 78 -19.67 -4.23 -8.77
CA ARG A 78 -19.76 -4.06 -7.32
C ARG A 78 -18.72 -4.93 -6.61
N ILE A 79 -18.12 -4.43 -5.53
CA ILE A 79 -17.12 -5.16 -4.74
C ILE A 79 -17.79 -6.33 -4.01
N ASP A 80 -17.16 -7.51 -4.08
CA ASP A 80 -17.51 -8.65 -3.25
C ASP A 80 -16.91 -8.43 -1.84
N LEU A 81 -17.76 -8.08 -0.90
CA LEU A 81 -17.35 -7.72 0.47
C LEU A 81 -16.73 -8.87 1.27
N HIS A 82 -16.83 -10.12 0.77
CA HIS A 82 -16.25 -11.30 1.42
C HIS A 82 -14.92 -11.72 0.80
N SER A 83 -14.42 -11.00 -0.21
CA SER A 83 -13.23 -11.40 -0.97
C SER A 83 -12.01 -10.53 -0.75
N CYS A 84 -12.07 -9.52 0.13
CA CYS A 84 -10.92 -8.66 0.39
C CYS A 84 -9.83 -9.41 1.13
N GLN A 85 -8.59 -9.29 0.67
CA GLN A 85 -7.43 -9.89 1.32
C GLN A 85 -7.22 -9.33 2.73
N PHE A 86 -7.50 -8.04 2.91
CA PHE A 86 -7.50 -7.38 4.21
C PHE A 86 -8.91 -6.89 4.50
N SER A 87 -9.48 -7.38 5.58
CA SER A 87 -10.90 -7.18 5.89
C SER A 87 -11.31 -5.72 6.09
N TRP A 88 -10.38 -4.88 6.56
CA TRP A 88 -10.70 -3.46 6.79
C TRP A 88 -11.12 -2.74 5.50
N TYR A 89 -10.61 -3.18 4.36
CA TYR A 89 -10.95 -2.57 3.07
C TYR A 89 -12.42 -2.82 2.69
N CYS A 90 -13.01 -3.89 3.20
CA CYS A 90 -14.37 -4.34 2.86
C CYS A 90 -15.35 -4.25 4.04
N ASP A 91 -15.00 -3.61 5.14
CA ASP A 91 -15.83 -3.61 6.36
C ASP A 91 -16.97 -2.58 6.32
N GLY A 92 -17.08 -1.80 5.25
CA GLY A 92 -18.11 -0.76 5.12
C GLY A 92 -17.88 0.48 5.97
N LYS A 93 -16.77 0.55 6.69
CA LYS A 93 -16.40 1.70 7.52
C LYS A 93 -15.46 2.61 6.76
N SER A 94 -15.28 3.85 7.24
CA SER A 94 -14.30 4.76 6.68
C SER A 94 -12.89 4.22 6.86
N ASP A 95 -12.10 4.24 5.79
CA ASP A 95 -10.69 3.80 5.81
C ASP A 95 -9.74 4.92 6.27
N LYS A 96 -10.28 6.10 6.57
CA LYS A 96 -9.46 7.24 7.00
C LYS A 96 -8.86 6.98 8.38
N PRO A 97 -7.53 7.06 8.54
CA PRO A 97 -6.88 6.93 9.84
C PRO A 97 -7.26 8.11 10.75
N ARG A 98 -7.84 7.83 11.90
CA ARG A 98 -8.28 8.86 12.83
C ARG A 98 -7.34 9.06 14.00
N ASP A 99 -6.56 8.05 14.36
CA ASP A 99 -5.56 8.13 15.43
C ASP A 99 -4.24 8.61 14.83
N LYS A 100 -3.91 9.88 15.06
CA LYS A 100 -2.73 10.51 14.46
C LYS A 100 -1.44 9.83 14.87
N LYS A 101 -1.29 9.47 16.15
CA LYS A 101 -0.07 8.82 16.63
C LYS A 101 0.13 7.46 15.97
N CYS A 102 -0.92 6.66 15.91
CA CYS A 102 -0.87 5.35 15.26
C CYS A 102 -0.62 5.47 13.75
N TRP A 103 -1.16 6.50 13.11
CA TRP A 103 -0.91 6.78 11.70
C TRP A 103 0.55 7.20 11.47
N ASP A 104 1.09 8.08 12.30
CA ASP A 104 2.49 8.50 12.21
C ASP A 104 3.45 7.31 12.41
N ASP A 105 3.16 6.42 13.37
CA ASP A 105 3.92 5.19 13.59
C ASP A 105 3.86 4.27 12.36
N ALA A 106 2.69 4.12 11.77
CA ALA A 106 2.51 3.28 10.57
C ALA A 106 3.29 3.85 9.37
N LEU A 107 3.24 5.17 9.17
CA LEU A 107 4.03 5.83 8.12
C LEU A 107 5.52 5.61 8.31
N LEU A 108 6.01 5.74 9.54
CA LEU A 108 7.43 5.56 9.83
C LEU A 108 7.89 4.13 9.51
N ILE A 109 7.09 3.12 9.83
CA ILE A 109 7.41 1.74 9.52
C ILE A 109 7.33 1.47 8.01
N ALA A 110 6.37 2.07 7.31
CA ALA A 110 6.18 1.90 5.88
C ALA A 110 7.30 2.52 5.04
N GLU A 111 7.96 3.53 5.55
CA GLU A 111 9.11 4.14 4.89
C GLU A 111 10.32 3.22 4.93
#